data_68600b1aa9a17fb6c1f1b9fabc74ac8e
#
_entry.id   68600b1aa9a17fb6c1f1b9fabc74ac8e
#
_cell.length_a   1.000
_cell.length_b   1.000
_cell.length_c   1.000
_cell.angle_alpha   90.00
_cell.angle_beta   90.00
_cell.angle_gamma   90.00
#
_symmetry.space_group_name_H-M   'P 1'
#
loop_
_entity.id
_entity.type
_entity.pdbx_description
1 polymer ?
#
loop_
_entity_poly.entity_id
_entity_poly.type
_entity_poly.pdbx_seq_one_letter_code
_entity_poly.pdbx_strand_id
1 'polypeptide(L)'
;TNMELTESEAKNFWPVYDDYQKELQKINQRMVKLLNDYAADYKTNSVSDEKAKKLTDEYVSLQEAEANLTTSFVPKLNKALPPKKVARYLQIENKIRAVIKYDLASTVPLVQ
;
A
#
# COMPACT_ATOMS: atom_id res chain seq x y z
N THR A 1 19.59 7.79 3.52
CA THR A 1 18.25 8.05 3.01
C THR A 1 18.17 9.45 2.38
N ASN A 2 17.19 9.64 1.50
CA ASN A 2 16.98 10.91 0.82
C ASN A 2 16.23 11.94 1.70
N MET A 3 16.04 11.63 2.98
CA MET A 3 15.23 12.47 3.87
C MET A 3 16.01 13.55 4.58
N GLU A 4 17.29 13.37 4.75
CA GLU A 4 18.17 14.34 5.42
C GLU A 4 17.61 14.80 6.77
N LEU A 5 17.25 13.82 7.62
CA LEU A 5 16.65 14.10 8.92
C LEU A 5 17.69 14.62 9.91
N THR A 6 17.30 15.61 10.71
CA THR A 6 18.08 15.98 11.89
C THR A 6 17.94 14.86 12.92
N GLU A 7 18.82 14.87 13.92
CA GLU A 7 18.80 13.87 14.99
C GLU A 7 17.46 13.85 15.72
N SER A 8 16.93 15.03 16.04
CA SER A 8 15.63 15.18 16.69
C SER A 8 14.48 14.66 15.81
N GLU A 9 14.52 15.01 14.53
CA GLU A 9 13.52 14.56 13.57
C GLU A 9 13.53 13.03 13.42
N ALA A 10 14.72 12.44 13.33
CA ALA A 10 14.86 10.99 13.20
C ALA A 10 14.28 10.28 14.41
N LYS A 11 14.52 10.78 15.62
CA LYS A 11 14.02 10.19 16.86
C LYS A 11 12.49 10.15 16.87
N ASN A 12 11.84 11.17 16.34
CA ASN A 12 10.38 11.25 16.30
C ASN A 12 9.78 10.55 15.08
N PHE A 13 10.50 10.52 13.96
CA PHE A 13 10.01 9.98 12.70
C PHE A 13 10.02 8.44 12.66
N TRP A 14 11.14 7.81 13.06
CA TRP A 14 11.29 6.37 12.86
C TRP A 14 10.22 5.52 13.56
N PRO A 15 9.77 5.86 14.79
CA PRO A 15 8.65 5.12 15.38
C PRO A 15 7.37 5.22 14.57
N VAL A 16 7.07 6.39 14.00
CA VAL A 16 5.90 6.58 13.15
C VAL A 16 6.05 5.79 11.85
N TYR A 17 7.24 5.83 11.26
CA TYR A 17 7.57 5.06 10.06
C TYR A 17 7.34 3.56 10.28
N ASP A 18 7.86 3.03 11.39
CA ASP A 18 7.73 1.61 11.69
C ASP A 18 6.26 1.19 11.84
N ASP A 19 5.46 2.01 12.52
CA ASP A 19 4.03 1.74 12.69
C ASP A 19 3.29 1.80 11.34
N TYR A 20 3.62 2.77 10.51
CA TYR A 20 3.01 2.92 9.19
C TYR A 20 3.35 1.72 8.30
N GLN A 21 4.63 1.32 8.26
CA GLN A 21 5.06 0.17 7.46
C GLN A 21 4.40 -1.12 7.93
N LYS A 22 4.22 -1.28 9.23
CA LYS A 22 3.54 -2.44 9.80
C LYS A 22 2.10 -2.55 9.32
N GLU A 23 1.37 -1.43 9.30
CA GLU A 23 -0.01 -1.42 8.83
C GLU A 23 -0.08 -1.60 7.30
N LEU A 24 0.86 -0.99 6.56
CA LEU A 24 0.95 -1.19 5.11
C LEU A 24 1.20 -2.66 4.76
N GLN A 25 2.03 -3.33 5.53
CA GLN A 25 2.34 -4.73 5.31
C GLN A 25 1.10 -5.61 5.41
N LYS A 26 0.20 -5.31 6.34
CA LYS A 26 -1.07 -6.03 6.47
C LYS A 26 -1.92 -5.87 5.21
N ILE A 27 -1.99 -4.66 4.67
CA ILE A 27 -2.72 -4.38 3.43
C ILE A 27 -2.08 -5.12 2.26
N ASN A 28 -0.74 -5.10 2.16
CA ASN A 28 -0.02 -5.79 1.11
C ASN A 28 -0.25 -7.30 1.16
N GLN A 29 -0.29 -7.89 2.34
CA GLN A 29 -0.59 -9.32 2.52
C GLN A 29 -1.98 -9.67 2.02
N ARG A 30 -2.97 -8.82 2.29
CA ARG A 30 -4.33 -8.99 1.76
C ARG A 30 -4.34 -8.91 0.24
N MET A 31 -3.58 -7.99 -0.34
CA MET A 31 -3.49 -7.85 -1.80
C MET A 31 -2.86 -9.09 -2.43
N VAL A 32 -1.76 -9.60 -1.85
CA VAL A 32 -1.09 -10.80 -2.35
C VAL A 32 -2.04 -12.00 -2.30
N LYS A 33 -2.77 -12.16 -1.19
CA LYS A 33 -3.76 -13.23 -1.07
C LYS A 33 -4.85 -13.11 -2.14
N LEU A 34 -5.37 -11.91 -2.35
CA LEU A 34 -6.39 -11.67 -3.36
C LEU A 34 -5.90 -12.07 -4.75
N LEU A 35 -4.69 -11.67 -5.11
CA LEU A 35 -4.11 -11.98 -6.42
C LEU A 35 -3.82 -13.46 -6.59
N ASN A 36 -3.35 -14.13 -5.53
CA ASN A 36 -3.10 -15.57 -5.56
C ASN A 36 -4.40 -16.36 -5.72
N ASP A 37 -5.45 -15.94 -5.01
CA ASP A 37 -6.77 -16.58 -5.13
C ASP A 37 -7.33 -16.41 -6.54
N TYR A 38 -7.20 -15.20 -7.10
CA TYR A 38 -7.62 -14.93 -8.47
C TYR A 38 -6.81 -15.76 -9.48
N ALA A 39 -5.50 -15.84 -9.31
CA ALA A 39 -4.64 -16.60 -10.22
C ALA A 39 -5.01 -18.08 -10.21
N ALA A 40 -5.32 -18.64 -9.05
CA ALA A 40 -5.77 -20.03 -8.93
C ALA A 40 -7.09 -20.25 -9.68
N ASP A 41 -8.06 -19.35 -9.49
CA ASP A 41 -9.35 -19.42 -10.17
C ASP A 41 -9.20 -19.27 -11.69
N TYR A 42 -8.31 -18.37 -12.13
CA TYR A 42 -8.05 -18.17 -13.55
C TYR A 42 -7.48 -19.41 -14.21
N LYS A 43 -6.51 -20.08 -13.56
CA LYS A 43 -5.87 -21.30 -14.08
C LYS A 43 -6.85 -22.44 -14.27
N THR A 44 -7.85 -22.54 -13.39
CA THR A 44 -8.87 -23.58 -13.46
C THR A 44 -10.09 -23.16 -14.25
N ASN A 45 -10.04 -21.98 -14.87
CA ASN A 45 -11.14 -21.37 -15.61
C ASN A 45 -12.42 -21.26 -14.76
N SER A 46 -12.22 -20.94 -13.48
CA SER A 46 -13.29 -20.92 -12.47
C SER A 46 -13.70 -19.50 -12.08
N VAL A 47 -13.33 -18.47 -12.86
CA VAL A 47 -13.68 -17.09 -12.56
C VAL A 47 -15.11 -16.83 -13.06
N SER A 48 -16.08 -17.01 -12.16
CA SER A 48 -17.48 -16.71 -12.42
C SER A 48 -17.76 -15.21 -12.23
N ASP A 49 -18.93 -14.75 -12.66
CA ASP A 49 -19.36 -13.37 -12.41
C ASP A 49 -19.37 -13.05 -10.92
N GLU A 50 -19.79 -14.00 -10.08
CA GLU A 50 -19.80 -13.83 -8.64
C GLU A 50 -18.39 -13.65 -8.07
N LYS A 51 -17.44 -14.47 -8.52
CA LYS A 51 -16.04 -14.34 -8.10
C LYS A 51 -15.41 -13.04 -8.62
N ALA A 52 -15.74 -12.65 -9.85
CA ALA A 52 -15.26 -11.38 -10.41
C ALA A 52 -15.79 -10.19 -9.61
N LYS A 53 -17.04 -10.25 -9.15
CA LYS A 53 -17.60 -9.20 -8.29
C LYS A 53 -16.87 -9.13 -6.95
N LYS A 54 -16.61 -10.28 -6.33
CA LYS A 54 -15.84 -10.32 -5.08
C LYS A 54 -14.44 -9.75 -5.25
N LEU A 55 -13.79 -10.05 -6.37
CA LEU A 55 -12.47 -9.50 -6.70
C LEU A 55 -12.52 -7.99 -6.76
N THR A 56 -13.52 -7.43 -7.46
CA THR A 56 -13.70 -5.98 -7.58
C THR A 56 -13.92 -5.34 -6.20
N ASP A 57 -14.84 -5.92 -5.43
CA ASP A 57 -15.19 -5.37 -4.10
C ASP A 57 -13.98 -5.38 -3.17
N GLU A 58 -13.22 -6.46 -3.15
CA GLU A 58 -12.03 -6.56 -2.30
C GLU A 58 -10.92 -5.62 -2.78
N TYR A 59 -10.74 -5.50 -4.09
CA TYR A 59 -9.75 -4.58 -4.66
C TYR A 59 -10.04 -3.13 -4.26
N VAL A 60 -11.29 -2.69 -4.39
CA VAL A 60 -11.72 -1.35 -4.00
C VAL A 60 -11.53 -1.15 -2.50
N SER A 61 -11.91 -2.15 -1.70
CA SER A 61 -11.74 -2.11 -0.25
C SER A 61 -10.27 -1.91 0.16
N LEU A 62 -9.35 -2.59 -0.55
CA LEU A 62 -7.92 -2.45 -0.28
C LEU A 62 -7.39 -1.06 -0.66
N GLN A 63 -7.87 -0.50 -1.77
CA GLN A 63 -7.49 0.87 -2.16
C GLN A 63 -7.97 1.88 -1.11
N GLU A 64 -9.18 1.72 -0.61
CA GLU A 64 -9.73 2.58 0.45
C GLU A 64 -8.94 2.43 1.75
N ALA A 65 -8.59 1.20 2.13
CA ALA A 65 -7.80 0.95 3.33
C ALA A 65 -6.43 1.63 3.25
N GLU A 66 -5.80 1.58 2.08
CA GLU A 66 -4.51 2.22 1.84
C GLU A 66 -4.60 3.74 1.95
N ALA A 67 -5.62 4.33 1.31
CA ALA A 67 -5.84 5.76 1.35
C ALA A 67 -6.18 6.23 2.78
N ASN A 68 -7.04 5.50 3.48
CA ASN A 68 -7.41 5.81 4.86
C ASN A 68 -6.22 5.72 5.80
N LEU A 69 -5.35 4.73 5.60
CA LEU A 69 -4.14 4.57 6.39
C LEU A 69 -3.22 5.78 6.22
N THR A 70 -2.98 6.19 4.99
CA THR A 70 -2.16 7.37 4.70
C THR A 70 -2.74 8.60 5.39
N THR A 71 -4.05 8.83 5.23
CA THR A 71 -4.73 9.96 5.84
C THR A 71 -4.59 9.95 7.37
N SER A 72 -4.70 8.78 7.99
CA SER A 72 -4.61 8.66 9.44
C SER A 72 -3.20 8.94 9.98
N PHE A 73 -2.17 8.72 9.16
CA PHE A 73 -0.79 8.93 9.59
C PHE A 73 -0.26 10.34 9.31
N VAL A 74 -0.92 11.13 8.44
CA VAL A 74 -0.49 12.51 8.15
C VAL A 74 -0.35 13.36 9.41
N PRO A 75 -1.32 13.38 10.36
CA PRO A 75 -1.14 14.15 11.59
C PRO A 75 0.07 13.71 12.41
N LYS A 76 0.36 12.41 12.44
CA LYS A 76 1.52 11.87 13.17
C LYS A 76 2.83 12.30 12.51
N LEU A 77 2.87 12.26 11.18
CA LEU A 77 4.02 12.71 10.41
C LEU A 77 4.26 14.21 10.60
N ASN A 78 3.19 15.01 10.61
CA ASN A 78 3.28 16.45 10.80
C ASN A 78 3.82 16.82 12.18
N LYS A 79 3.63 15.97 13.18
CA LYS A 79 4.23 16.18 14.50
C LYS A 79 5.71 15.83 14.53
N ALA A 80 6.13 14.92 13.68
CA ALA A 80 7.52 14.43 13.65
C ALA A 80 8.43 15.24 12.75
N LEU A 81 7.88 15.81 11.66
CA LEU A 81 8.66 16.44 10.59
C LEU A 81 8.04 17.77 10.16
N PRO A 82 8.86 18.70 9.66
CA PRO A 82 8.33 19.89 8.99
C PRO A 82 7.62 19.53 7.68
N PRO A 83 6.70 20.40 7.20
CA PRO A 83 5.85 20.08 6.05
C PRO A 83 6.58 19.64 4.79
N LYS A 84 7.72 20.26 4.47
CA LYS A 84 8.50 19.88 3.28
C LYS A 84 9.01 18.43 3.37
N LYS A 85 9.42 18.01 4.56
CA LYS A 85 9.92 16.65 4.77
C LYS A 85 8.80 15.63 4.78
N VAL A 86 7.62 15.99 5.31
CA VAL A 86 6.43 15.13 5.22
C VAL A 86 6.07 14.89 3.75
N ALA A 87 6.01 15.97 2.96
CA ALA A 87 5.70 15.85 1.53
C ALA A 87 6.73 14.99 0.80
N ARG A 88 8.01 15.18 1.09
CA ARG A 88 9.08 14.37 0.50
C ARG A 88 8.94 12.90 0.86
N TYR A 89 8.65 12.60 2.11
CA TYR A 89 8.47 11.23 2.56
C TYR A 89 7.32 10.55 1.82
N LEU A 90 6.16 11.23 1.74
CA LEU A 90 4.99 10.67 1.06
C LEU A 90 5.25 10.48 -0.44
N GLN A 91 6.01 11.36 -1.07
CA GLN A 91 6.39 11.19 -2.47
C GLN A 91 7.27 9.96 -2.66
N ILE A 92 8.24 9.74 -1.76
CA ILE A 92 9.12 8.57 -1.82
C ILE A 92 8.30 7.29 -1.64
N GLU A 93 7.43 7.26 -0.63
CA GLU A 93 6.54 6.10 -0.39
C GLU A 93 5.68 5.81 -1.61
N ASN A 94 5.10 6.84 -2.20
CA ASN A 94 4.24 6.68 -3.37
C ASN A 94 5.00 6.10 -4.57
N LYS A 95 6.24 6.52 -4.77
CA LYS A 95 7.09 5.97 -5.85
C LYS A 95 7.39 4.49 -5.62
N ILE A 96 7.76 4.12 -4.39
CA ILE A 96 8.06 2.73 -4.05
C ILE A 96 6.81 1.87 -4.28
N ARG A 97 5.66 2.34 -3.84
CA ARG A 97 4.40 1.62 -3.98
C ARG A 97 3.98 1.47 -5.44
N ALA A 98 4.23 2.50 -6.25
CA ALA A 98 3.94 2.44 -7.68
C ALA A 98 4.76 1.35 -8.37
N VAL A 99 6.03 1.21 -8.00
CA VAL A 99 6.90 0.15 -8.54
C VAL A 99 6.36 -1.23 -8.12
N ILE A 100 6.02 -1.40 -6.84
CA ILE A 100 5.49 -2.68 -6.34
C ILE A 100 4.18 -3.03 -7.05
N LYS A 101 3.28 -2.07 -7.19
CA LYS A 101 2.00 -2.28 -7.88
C LYS A 101 2.20 -2.65 -9.34
N TYR A 102 3.15 -2.01 -10.00
CA TYR A 102 3.46 -2.33 -11.39
C TYR A 102 3.97 -3.77 -11.52
N ASP A 103 4.89 -4.17 -10.67
CA ASP A 103 5.44 -5.53 -10.68
C ASP A 103 4.33 -6.57 -10.45
N LEU A 104 3.45 -6.33 -9.48
CA LEU A 104 2.33 -7.23 -9.21
C LEU A 104 1.37 -7.29 -10.41
N ALA A 105 1.03 -6.12 -10.96
CA ALA A 105 0.09 -6.03 -12.07
C ALA A 105 0.62 -6.72 -13.33
N SER A 106 1.92 -6.66 -13.56
CA SER A 106 2.52 -7.24 -14.78
C SER A 106 2.41 -8.75 -14.85
N THR A 107 2.20 -9.43 -13.71
CA THR A 107 2.09 -10.88 -13.65
C THR A 107 0.64 -11.36 -13.56
N VAL A 108 -0.33 -10.44 -13.49
CA VAL A 108 -1.74 -10.79 -13.28
C VAL A 108 -2.48 -10.74 -14.62
N PRO A 109 -3.11 -11.87 -15.05
CA PRO A 109 -3.88 -11.86 -16.30
C PRO A 109 -5.19 -11.09 -16.13
N LEU A 110 -5.67 -10.53 -17.23
CA LEU A 110 -6.96 -9.85 -17.23
C LEU A 110 -8.12 -10.87 -17.16
N VAL A 111 -9.18 -10.46 -16.48
CA VAL A 111 -10.41 -11.25 -16.44
C VAL A 111 -10.98 -11.29 -17.86
N GLN A 112 -11.27 -12.50 -18.32
CA GLN A 112 -11.82 -12.73 -19.66
C GLN A 112 -13.35 -12.60 -19.65
#